data_0ec4869660c45bfebde5f953c58897d6
#
_entry.id   0ec4869660c45bfebde5f953c58897d6
#
_cell.length_a   1.000
_cell.length_b   1.000
_cell.length_c   1.000
_cell.angle_alpha   90.00
_cell.angle_beta   90.00
_cell.angle_gamma   90.00
#
_symmetry.space_group_name_H-M   'P 1'
#
loop_
_entity.id
_entity.type
_entity.pdbx_description
1 polymer ?
#
loop_
_entity_poly.entity_id
_entity_poly.type
_entity_poly.pdbx_seq_one_letter_code
_entity_poly.pdbx_strand_id
1 'polypeptide(L)'
;MSDLEDFLAWVQTEQRQAELDLFNGDAEPRLELWSANEPVTLFGAWRSDSGRDDVTRTFLRLADTFSDCTGYERDIVAAGVSGDLAYTVSHDRMGVSIDGTPSPHVLRVTQVYRREDGQWRVVHRHADPPPDPSMFGTTAKSEQ
;
A
#
# COMPACT_ATOMS: atom_id res chain seq x y z
N MET A 1 -4.53 3.48 -25.44
CA MET A 1 -3.77 2.70 -24.46
C MET A 1 -4.68 1.66 -23.81
N SER A 2 -4.10 0.58 -23.32
CA SER A 2 -4.90 -0.45 -22.66
C SER A 2 -5.33 -0.03 -21.27
N ASP A 3 -6.37 -0.68 -20.75
CA ASP A 3 -6.80 -0.44 -19.37
C ASP A 3 -5.68 -0.71 -18.38
N LEU A 4 -4.89 -1.75 -18.60
CA LEU A 4 -3.76 -2.06 -17.73
C LEU A 4 -2.71 -0.96 -17.74
N GLU A 5 -2.37 -0.44 -18.92
CA GLU A 5 -1.39 0.64 -19.03
C GLU A 5 -1.87 1.90 -18.32
N ASP A 6 -3.13 2.26 -18.49
CA ASP A 6 -3.72 3.43 -17.84
C ASP A 6 -3.76 3.24 -16.32
N PHE A 7 -4.13 2.07 -15.86
CA PHE A 7 -4.14 1.74 -14.43
C PHE A 7 -2.75 1.85 -13.82
N LEU A 8 -1.74 1.25 -14.48
CA LEU A 8 -0.37 1.29 -13.97
C LEU A 8 0.20 2.70 -13.97
N ALA A 9 -0.15 3.51 -14.97
CA ALA A 9 0.25 4.91 -14.97
C ALA A 9 -0.30 5.65 -13.76
N TRP A 10 -1.56 5.40 -13.40
CA TRP A 10 -2.18 5.99 -12.21
C TRP A 10 -1.50 5.50 -10.93
N VAL A 11 -1.20 4.20 -10.83
CA VAL A 11 -0.50 3.62 -9.68
C VAL A 11 0.88 4.25 -9.48
N GLN A 12 1.60 4.45 -10.56
CA GLN A 12 2.98 4.96 -10.50
C GLN A 12 3.06 6.48 -10.38
N THR A 13 1.97 7.18 -10.50
CA THR A 13 1.92 8.63 -10.37
C THR A 13 1.05 9.06 -9.19
N GLU A 14 -0.26 9.06 -9.35
CA GLU A 14 -1.17 9.57 -8.32
C GLU A 14 -1.12 8.76 -7.03
N GLN A 15 -1.20 7.44 -7.13
CA GLN A 15 -1.15 6.62 -5.94
C GLN A 15 0.22 6.69 -5.27
N ARG A 16 1.28 6.65 -6.05
CA ARG A 16 2.63 6.75 -5.50
C ARG A 16 2.80 8.05 -4.71
N GLN A 17 2.31 9.16 -5.23
CA GLN A 17 2.40 10.44 -4.52
C GLN A 17 1.61 10.42 -3.22
N ALA A 18 0.42 9.82 -3.22
CA ALA A 18 -0.38 9.70 -2.01
C ALA A 18 0.32 8.86 -0.93
N GLU A 19 1.04 7.81 -1.34
CA GLU A 19 1.83 7.01 -0.41
C GLU A 19 2.96 7.84 0.20
N LEU A 20 3.68 8.59 -0.63
CA LEU A 20 4.75 9.47 -0.16
C LEU A 20 4.22 10.51 0.82
N ASP A 21 3.06 11.09 0.53
CA ASP A 21 2.47 12.10 1.39
C ASP A 21 2.15 11.51 2.77
N LEU A 22 1.63 10.29 2.82
CA LEU A 22 1.36 9.63 4.09
C LEU A 22 2.65 9.42 4.90
N PHE A 23 3.71 8.96 4.23
CA PHE A 23 4.99 8.71 4.90
C PHE A 23 5.66 10.01 5.35
N ASN A 24 5.16 11.15 4.93
CA ASN A 24 5.63 12.46 5.37
C ASN A 24 4.59 13.21 6.24
N GLY A 25 3.60 12.49 6.73
CA GLY A 25 2.69 13.02 7.73
C GLY A 25 1.35 13.55 7.21
N ASP A 26 1.03 13.33 5.95
CA ASP A 26 -0.22 13.81 5.35
C ASP A 26 -1.06 12.63 4.84
N ALA A 27 -2.13 12.32 5.57
CA ALA A 27 -3.02 11.21 5.22
C ALA A 27 -4.08 11.58 4.18
N GLU A 28 -4.31 12.86 3.94
CA GLU A 28 -5.42 13.32 3.10
C GLU A 28 -5.42 12.71 1.70
N PRO A 29 -4.29 12.74 0.95
CA PRO A 29 -4.30 12.18 -0.41
C PRO A 29 -4.61 10.68 -0.43
N ARG A 30 -4.10 9.90 0.53
CA ARG A 30 -4.41 8.47 0.58
C ARG A 30 -5.90 8.25 0.89
N LEU A 31 -6.46 9.04 1.80
CA LEU A 31 -7.88 8.93 2.11
C LEU A 31 -8.76 9.23 0.90
N GLU A 32 -8.35 10.16 0.05
CA GLU A 32 -9.09 10.47 -1.17
C GLU A 32 -9.04 9.35 -2.20
N LEU A 33 -7.93 8.61 -2.25
CA LEU A 33 -7.75 7.52 -3.21
C LEU A 33 -8.38 6.21 -2.74
N TRP A 34 -8.77 6.12 -1.48
CA TRP A 34 -9.49 4.96 -0.98
C TRP A 34 -10.99 5.16 -1.18
N SER A 35 -11.67 4.06 -1.50
CA SER A 35 -13.11 4.10 -1.73
C SER A 35 -13.85 4.56 -0.48
N ALA A 36 -14.85 5.41 -0.68
CA ALA A 36 -15.79 5.76 0.38
C ALA A 36 -16.93 4.76 0.50
N ASN A 37 -16.99 3.78 -0.41
CA ASN A 37 -18.06 2.78 -0.49
C ASN A 37 -17.60 1.47 0.12
N GLU A 38 -18.39 0.94 1.04
CA GLU A 38 -18.10 -0.36 1.64
C GLU A 38 -18.27 -1.50 0.64
N PRO A 39 -17.56 -2.63 0.79
CA PRO A 39 -16.60 -2.90 1.85
C PRO A 39 -15.20 -2.38 1.51
N VAL A 40 -14.48 -1.93 2.52
CA VAL A 40 -13.05 -1.60 2.43
C VAL A 40 -12.34 -2.26 3.61
N THR A 41 -11.13 -2.77 3.36
CA THR A 41 -10.36 -3.51 4.37
C THR A 41 -8.88 -3.17 4.29
N LEU A 42 -8.21 -3.22 5.43
CA LEU A 42 -6.79 -2.92 5.53
C LEU A 42 -6.15 -3.89 6.52
N PHE A 43 -5.23 -4.72 6.03
CA PHE A 43 -4.48 -5.64 6.88
C PHE A 43 -3.01 -5.21 6.88
N GLY A 44 -2.49 -4.95 8.07
CA GLY A 44 -1.06 -4.74 8.26
C GLY A 44 -0.50 -5.85 9.15
N ALA A 45 0.79 -5.75 9.48
CA ALA A 45 1.45 -6.78 10.30
C ALA A 45 0.80 -6.95 11.68
N TRP A 46 0.22 -5.89 12.22
CA TRP A 46 -0.30 -5.87 13.58
C TRP A 46 -1.77 -5.49 13.68
N ARG A 47 -2.42 -5.22 12.56
CA ARG A 47 -3.79 -4.69 12.56
C ARG A 47 -4.62 -5.33 11.46
N SER A 48 -5.91 -5.46 11.76
CA SER A 48 -6.92 -5.85 10.78
C SER A 48 -8.08 -4.87 10.91
N ASP A 49 -8.21 -4.01 9.92
CA ASP A 49 -9.26 -2.99 9.90
C ASP A 49 -10.31 -3.36 8.85
N SER A 50 -11.56 -3.18 9.21
CA SER A 50 -12.68 -3.42 8.31
C SER A 50 -13.62 -2.22 8.41
N GLY A 51 -13.94 -1.64 7.26
CA GLY A 51 -14.81 -0.48 7.16
C GLY A 51 -14.06 0.83 7.07
N ARG A 52 -14.71 1.79 6.44
CA ARG A 52 -14.11 3.11 6.14
C ARG A 52 -13.67 3.84 7.41
N ASP A 53 -14.44 3.74 8.48
CA ASP A 53 -14.10 4.45 9.72
C ASP A 53 -12.82 3.92 10.35
N ASP A 54 -12.69 2.59 10.42
CA ASP A 54 -11.48 1.95 10.97
C ASP A 54 -10.26 2.29 10.13
N VAL A 55 -10.40 2.19 8.81
CA VAL A 55 -9.31 2.48 7.87
C VAL A 55 -8.87 3.94 8.00
N THR A 56 -9.82 4.85 8.11
CA THR A 56 -9.53 6.28 8.27
C THR A 56 -8.72 6.53 9.54
N ARG A 57 -9.14 5.95 10.67
CA ARG A 57 -8.42 6.11 11.93
C ARG A 57 -6.99 5.60 11.84
N THR A 58 -6.79 4.48 11.17
CA THR A 58 -5.46 3.91 10.99
C THR A 58 -4.57 4.82 10.15
N PHE A 59 -5.09 5.36 9.05
CA PHE A 59 -4.30 6.27 8.21
C PHE A 59 -3.92 7.54 8.95
N LEU A 60 -4.82 8.10 9.73
CA LEU A 60 -4.51 9.29 10.52
C LEU A 60 -3.42 9.00 11.55
N ARG A 61 -3.47 7.84 12.19
CA ARG A 61 -2.44 7.43 13.15
C ARG A 61 -1.10 7.22 12.46
N LEU A 62 -1.09 6.59 11.29
CA LEU A 62 0.15 6.36 10.54
C LEU A 62 0.78 7.70 10.13
N ALA A 63 -0.04 8.67 9.70
CA ALA A 63 0.46 9.97 9.32
C ALA A 63 1.13 10.68 10.50
N ASP A 64 0.61 10.51 11.72
CA ASP A 64 1.23 11.06 12.92
C ASP A 64 2.54 10.35 13.28
N THR A 65 2.71 9.13 12.82
CA THR A 65 3.85 8.27 13.20
C THR A 65 5.01 8.40 12.21
N PHE A 66 4.71 8.51 10.92
CA PHE A 66 5.71 8.52 9.86
C PHE A 66 6.18 9.93 9.54
N SER A 67 7.49 10.05 9.27
CA SER A 67 8.09 11.29 8.83
C SER A 67 9.36 11.01 8.04
N ASP A 68 9.89 12.06 7.41
CA ASP A 68 11.22 12.03 6.77
C ASP A 68 11.40 10.87 5.80
N CYS A 69 10.44 10.67 4.92
CA CYS A 69 10.58 9.67 3.87
C CYS A 69 11.52 10.20 2.80
N THR A 70 12.73 9.67 2.77
CA THR A 70 13.79 10.11 1.86
C THR A 70 13.94 9.21 0.63
N GLY A 71 13.34 8.04 0.66
CA GLY A 71 13.36 7.14 -0.48
C GLY A 71 12.14 6.23 -0.44
N TYR A 72 11.46 6.11 -1.57
CA TYR A 72 10.32 5.22 -1.70
C TYR A 72 10.35 4.60 -3.08
N GLU A 73 10.45 3.27 -3.12
CA GLU A 73 10.43 2.51 -4.36
C GLU A 73 9.34 1.46 -4.30
N ARG A 74 8.52 1.41 -5.32
CA ARG A 74 7.50 0.39 -5.48
C ARG A 74 7.87 -0.49 -6.66
N ASP A 75 8.17 -1.73 -6.37
CA ASP A 75 8.56 -2.75 -7.34
C ASP A 75 7.34 -3.61 -7.62
N ILE A 76 6.65 -3.37 -8.72
CA ILE A 76 5.44 -4.12 -9.06
C ILE A 76 5.83 -5.47 -9.63
N VAL A 77 5.47 -6.53 -8.91
CA VAL A 77 5.74 -7.90 -9.30
C VAL A 77 4.66 -8.41 -10.24
N ALA A 78 3.41 -8.02 -9.99
CA ALA A 78 2.27 -8.46 -10.81
C ALA A 78 1.15 -7.43 -10.70
N ALA A 79 0.37 -7.30 -11.76
CA ALA A 79 -0.79 -6.43 -11.80
C ALA A 79 -1.76 -6.91 -12.86
N GLY A 80 -3.03 -6.60 -12.69
CA GLY A 80 -4.04 -6.96 -13.67
C GLY A 80 -5.28 -6.09 -13.54
N VAL A 81 -6.01 -5.99 -14.64
CA VAL A 81 -7.28 -5.27 -14.71
C VAL A 81 -8.30 -6.17 -15.38
N SER A 82 -9.48 -6.28 -14.80
CA SER A 82 -10.61 -7.01 -15.40
C SER A 82 -11.87 -6.21 -15.10
N GLY A 83 -12.40 -5.53 -16.13
CA GLY A 83 -13.55 -4.65 -15.96
C GLY A 83 -13.24 -3.54 -14.97
N ASP A 84 -14.04 -3.44 -13.93
CA ASP A 84 -13.89 -2.39 -12.90
C ASP A 84 -13.07 -2.84 -11.70
N LEU A 85 -12.39 -3.99 -11.79
CA LEU A 85 -11.51 -4.48 -10.74
C LEU A 85 -10.08 -4.54 -11.23
N ALA A 86 -9.15 -4.28 -10.32
CA ALA A 86 -7.73 -4.36 -10.59
C ALA A 86 -7.00 -4.82 -9.33
N TYR A 87 -5.77 -5.28 -9.50
CA TYR A 87 -4.92 -5.63 -8.37
C TYR A 87 -3.47 -5.29 -8.68
N THR A 88 -2.70 -5.07 -7.62
CA THR A 88 -1.24 -5.00 -7.69
C THR A 88 -0.64 -5.90 -6.62
N VAL A 89 0.51 -6.48 -6.93
CA VAL A 89 1.37 -7.18 -5.97
C VAL A 89 2.75 -6.55 -6.09
N SER A 90 3.29 -6.07 -4.99
CA SER A 90 4.55 -5.32 -5.05
C SER A 90 5.42 -5.56 -3.83
N HIS A 91 6.69 -5.21 -3.98
CA HIS A 91 7.59 -4.99 -2.86
C HIS A 91 7.81 -3.49 -2.78
N ASP A 92 7.50 -2.91 -1.62
CA ASP A 92 7.69 -1.48 -1.39
C ASP A 92 8.85 -1.31 -0.42
N ARG A 93 9.83 -0.47 -0.81
CA ARG A 93 10.98 -0.14 0.04
C ARG A 93 10.90 1.32 0.40
N MET A 94 11.12 1.62 1.67
CA MET A 94 11.03 2.99 2.11
C MET A 94 12.06 3.32 3.18
N GLY A 95 12.69 4.50 3.03
CA GLY A 95 13.53 5.09 4.05
C GLY A 95 12.71 6.14 4.77
N VAL A 96 12.16 5.78 5.90
CA VAL A 96 11.22 6.61 6.65
C VAL A 96 11.59 6.59 8.13
N SER A 97 11.17 7.61 8.88
CA SER A 97 11.28 7.62 10.33
C SER A 97 9.93 7.27 10.95
N ILE A 98 9.97 6.49 12.03
CA ILE A 98 8.79 6.13 12.82
C ILE A 98 8.99 6.71 14.21
N ASP A 99 8.10 7.61 14.61
CA ASP A 99 8.19 8.36 15.86
C ASP A 99 9.57 9.02 16.03
N GLY A 100 10.08 9.58 14.93
CA GLY A 100 11.34 10.28 14.91
C GLY A 100 12.60 9.41 14.82
N THR A 101 12.44 8.08 14.79
CA THR A 101 13.57 7.15 14.71
C THR A 101 13.67 6.59 13.28
N PRO A 102 14.82 6.71 12.61
CA PRO A 102 14.99 6.13 11.29
C PRO A 102 14.67 4.64 11.28
N SER A 103 13.78 4.20 10.41
CA SER A 103 13.29 2.82 10.36
C SER A 103 13.08 2.40 8.90
N PRO A 104 14.18 2.23 8.15
CA PRO A 104 14.05 1.76 6.77
C PRO A 104 13.50 0.33 6.77
N HIS A 105 12.56 0.06 5.85
CA HIS A 105 11.97 -1.27 5.80
C HIS A 105 11.41 -1.59 4.42
N VAL A 106 11.09 -2.87 4.25
CA VAL A 106 10.50 -3.43 3.04
C VAL A 106 9.17 -4.06 3.43
N LEU A 107 8.19 -3.88 2.58
CA LEU A 107 6.87 -4.50 2.76
C LEU A 107 6.50 -5.31 1.52
N ARG A 108 5.84 -6.44 1.74
CA ARG A 108 5.12 -7.13 0.67
C ARG A 108 3.70 -6.59 0.69
N VAL A 109 3.25 -6.12 -0.48
CA VAL A 109 1.97 -5.40 -0.56
C VAL A 109 1.10 -5.99 -1.66
N THR A 110 -0.13 -6.33 -1.29
CA THR A 110 -1.17 -6.69 -2.24
C THR A 110 -2.30 -5.70 -2.10
N GLN A 111 -2.75 -5.13 -3.21
CA GLN A 111 -3.86 -4.18 -3.20
C GLN A 111 -4.89 -4.56 -4.23
N VAL A 112 -6.16 -4.34 -3.88
CA VAL A 112 -7.29 -4.51 -4.77
C VAL A 112 -7.94 -3.15 -4.97
N TYR A 113 -8.32 -2.88 -6.22
CA TYR A 113 -8.87 -1.59 -6.64
C TYR A 113 -10.19 -1.80 -7.34
N ARG A 114 -11.07 -0.82 -7.20
CA ARG A 114 -12.35 -0.79 -7.93
C ARG A 114 -12.44 0.54 -8.66
N ARG A 115 -12.88 0.49 -9.92
CA ARG A 115 -13.14 1.72 -10.68
C ARG A 115 -14.53 2.21 -10.33
N GLU A 116 -14.61 3.43 -9.82
CA GLU A 116 -15.84 4.07 -9.39
C GLU A 116 -15.94 5.43 -10.08
N ASP A 117 -17.02 5.64 -10.81
CA ASP A 117 -17.24 6.88 -11.56
C ASP A 117 -16.03 7.24 -12.44
N GLY A 118 -15.47 6.24 -13.10
CA GLY A 118 -14.34 6.41 -14.00
C GLY A 118 -13.00 6.58 -13.32
N GLN A 119 -12.93 6.46 -11.99
CA GLN A 119 -11.69 6.64 -11.25
C GLN A 119 -11.36 5.43 -10.40
N TRP A 120 -10.07 5.07 -10.36
CA TRP A 120 -9.64 3.95 -9.53
C TRP A 120 -9.62 4.35 -8.06
N ARG A 121 -10.10 3.43 -7.22
CA ARG A 121 -10.08 3.59 -5.75
C ARG A 121 -9.60 2.29 -5.13
N VAL A 122 -8.80 2.42 -4.08
CA VAL A 122 -8.32 1.25 -3.32
C VAL A 122 -9.46 0.75 -2.44
N VAL A 123 -9.69 -0.56 -2.44
CA VAL A 123 -10.70 -1.17 -1.56
C VAL A 123 -10.08 -2.15 -0.58
N HIS A 124 -8.85 -2.60 -0.83
CA HIS A 124 -8.13 -3.49 0.07
C HIS A 124 -6.63 -3.31 -0.07
N ARG A 125 -5.95 -3.36 1.05
CA ARG A 125 -4.49 -3.42 1.10
C ARG A 125 -4.10 -4.40 2.19
N HIS A 126 -3.17 -5.29 1.87
CA HIS A 126 -2.51 -6.15 2.83
C HIS A 126 -1.01 -5.95 2.68
N ALA A 127 -0.36 -5.48 3.74
CA ALA A 127 1.06 -5.17 3.73
C ALA A 127 1.70 -5.74 4.98
N ASP A 128 2.78 -6.51 4.82
CA ASP A 128 3.56 -7.04 5.92
C ASP A 128 5.04 -7.11 5.54
N PRO A 129 5.95 -7.22 6.51
CA PRO A 129 7.35 -7.42 6.19
C PRO A 129 7.57 -8.80 5.58
N PRO A 130 8.62 -8.98 4.75
CA PRO A 130 8.98 -10.31 4.26
C PRO A 130 9.26 -11.25 5.43
N PRO A 131 8.98 -12.55 5.27
CA PRO A 131 9.25 -13.50 6.34
C PRO A 131 10.75 -13.58 6.65
N ASP A 132 11.06 -13.76 7.93
CA ASP A 132 12.42 -14.03 8.35
C ASP A 132 12.76 -15.47 7.96
N PRO A 133 13.79 -15.69 7.13
CA PRO A 133 14.14 -17.05 6.70
C PRO A 133 14.39 -18.01 7.86
N SER A 134 14.86 -17.53 9.00
CA SER A 134 15.12 -18.39 10.15
C SER A 134 13.84 -19.00 10.72
N MET A 135 12.68 -18.41 10.48
CA MET A 135 11.41 -18.95 10.95
C MET A 135 10.99 -20.22 10.21
N PHE A 136 11.54 -20.42 9.01
CA PHE A 136 11.19 -21.55 8.16
C PHE A 136 12.37 -22.50 7.96
N GLY A 137 13.48 -22.29 8.68
CA GLY A 137 14.67 -23.08 8.54
C GLY A 137 15.42 -22.79 7.25
N THR A 138 16.44 -23.62 6.94
CA THR A 138 17.30 -23.39 5.81
C THR A 138 16.64 -23.63 4.45
N THR A 139 15.60 -24.43 4.43
CA THR A 139 14.89 -24.77 3.19
C THR A 139 14.23 -23.53 2.56
N ALA A 140 13.73 -22.64 3.37
CA ALA A 140 13.05 -21.45 2.85
C ALA A 140 13.99 -20.59 2.01
N LYS A 141 15.26 -20.59 2.31
CA LYS A 141 16.26 -19.80 1.58
C LYS A 141 16.54 -20.33 0.19
N SER A 142 16.57 -21.63 0.04
CA SER A 142 16.96 -22.25 -1.21
C SER A 142 15.95 -22.05 -2.33
N GLU A 143 14.75 -21.62 -2.00
CA GLU A 143 13.69 -21.38 -2.95
C GLU A 143 13.66 -19.96 -3.50
N GLN A 144 14.57 -19.11 -3.05
CA GLN A 144 14.59 -17.70 -3.44
C GLN A 144 15.38 -17.45 -4.76
#